data_10a4b316e09d3c8c844a9be164b4c332
#
_entry.id   10a4b316e09d3c8c844a9be164b4c332
#
_cell.length_a   1.000
_cell.length_b   1.000
_cell.length_c   1.000
_cell.angle_alpha   90.00
_cell.angle_beta   90.00
_cell.angle_gamma   90.00
#
_symmetry.space_group_name_H-M   'P 1'
#
loop_
_entity.id
_entity.type
_entity.pdbx_description
1 polymer ?
#
loop_
_entity_poly.entity_id
_entity_poly.type
_entity_poly.pdbx_seq_one_letter_code
_entity_poly.pdbx_strand_id
1 'polypeptide(L)'
;MRIFIAVLVLILSFQSWTKAGDISDFKIDDLSIGSSLLDLFSKEEIEENKATYYKDKTYSSISFASLTEEYDQIQVSWKTSDSEYKMVDVTGGIYQDDINNCYNKIDEVKNDLTEFFNIKPTKKISFPNPFGLYTYINFNFNSGDQVTVSCYDYEEKYENYQDIFRIALETKDFRKWLNSDPY
;
A
#
# COMPACT_ATOMS: atom_id res chain seq x y z
N MET A 1 -40.95 5.92 -28.86
CA MET A 1 -41.04 6.21 -27.41
C MET A 1 -40.38 5.15 -26.50
N ARG A 2 -40.07 3.93 -26.99
CA ARG A 2 -39.40 2.85 -26.18
C ARG A 2 -37.87 2.97 -26.09
N ILE A 3 -37.22 3.67 -27.04
CA ILE A 3 -35.75 3.81 -27.09
C ILE A 3 -35.25 4.87 -26.10
N PHE A 4 -36.04 5.92 -25.80
CA PHE A 4 -35.67 6.98 -24.85
C PHE A 4 -35.59 6.51 -23.38
N ILE A 5 -36.37 5.50 -23.02
CA ILE A 5 -36.39 4.96 -21.64
C ILE A 5 -35.13 4.10 -21.37
N ALA A 6 -34.65 3.38 -22.40
CA ALA A 6 -33.45 2.54 -22.24
C ALA A 6 -32.16 3.38 -22.09
N VAL A 7 -32.08 4.54 -22.77
CA VAL A 7 -30.93 5.47 -22.64
C VAL A 7 -30.93 6.16 -21.28
N LEU A 8 -32.12 6.50 -20.74
CA LEU A 8 -32.22 7.15 -19.43
C LEU A 8 -31.81 6.21 -18.28
N VAL A 9 -32.13 4.91 -18.39
CA VAL A 9 -31.72 3.89 -17.39
C VAL A 9 -30.21 3.66 -17.42
N LEU A 10 -29.57 3.71 -18.60
CA LEU A 10 -28.10 3.58 -18.72
C LEU A 10 -27.35 4.78 -18.11
N ILE A 11 -27.92 5.99 -18.22
CA ILE A 11 -27.29 7.20 -17.65
C ILE A 11 -27.39 7.21 -16.11
N LEU A 12 -28.42 6.58 -15.53
CA LEU A 12 -28.59 6.50 -14.07
C LEU A 12 -27.73 5.41 -13.42
N SER A 13 -27.26 4.41 -14.20
CA SER A 13 -26.38 3.35 -13.68
C SER A 13 -24.90 3.78 -13.57
N PHE A 14 -24.52 4.92 -14.16
CA PHE A 14 -23.16 5.49 -14.03
C PHE A 14 -23.01 6.50 -12.89
N GLN A 15 -24.06 6.81 -12.11
CA GLN A 15 -24.01 7.81 -11.04
C GLN A 15 -23.68 7.27 -9.65
N SER A 16 -23.30 6.00 -9.51
CA SER A 16 -22.83 5.45 -8.23
C SER A 16 -21.33 5.18 -8.22
N TRP A 17 -20.54 6.12 -8.74
CA TRP A 17 -19.16 6.22 -8.27
C TRP A 17 -19.23 6.87 -6.89
N THR A 18 -19.48 6.07 -5.89
CA THR A 18 -19.21 6.47 -4.52
C THR A 18 -17.74 6.84 -4.49
N LYS A 19 -17.45 8.12 -4.20
CA LYS A 19 -16.07 8.54 -3.93
C LYS A 19 -15.50 7.56 -2.93
N ALA A 20 -14.37 6.93 -3.27
CA ALA A 20 -13.60 6.20 -2.29
C ALA A 20 -13.27 7.18 -1.17
N GLY A 21 -14.01 7.07 -0.06
CA GLY A 21 -13.89 7.98 1.06
C GLY A 21 -12.94 7.46 2.12
N ASP A 22 -12.56 6.20 2.01
CA ASP A 22 -11.79 5.46 3.01
C ASP A 22 -10.64 4.69 2.34
N ILE A 23 -9.54 4.53 3.07
CA ILE A 23 -8.39 3.76 2.60
C ILE A 23 -8.72 2.28 2.36
N SER A 24 -9.72 1.75 3.07
CA SER A 24 -10.20 0.36 2.91
C SER A 24 -10.92 0.10 1.58
N ASP A 25 -11.33 1.16 0.86
CA ASP A 25 -11.92 1.03 -0.48
C ASP A 25 -10.87 0.73 -1.56
N PHE A 26 -9.60 0.97 -1.26
CA PHE A 26 -8.49 0.70 -2.17
C PHE A 26 -7.86 -0.66 -1.84
N LYS A 27 -7.43 -1.37 -2.88
CA LYS A 27 -6.80 -2.68 -2.77
C LYS A 27 -5.41 -2.68 -3.41
N ILE A 28 -4.52 -3.40 -2.79
CA ILE A 28 -3.23 -3.81 -3.35
C ILE A 28 -3.24 -5.33 -3.42
N ASP A 29 -3.11 -5.92 -4.62
CA ASP A 29 -3.12 -7.36 -4.83
C ASP A 29 -4.39 -8.05 -4.25
N ASP A 30 -5.56 -7.40 -4.41
CA ASP A 30 -6.86 -7.78 -3.83
C ASP A 30 -6.95 -7.69 -2.29
N LEU A 31 -5.90 -7.21 -1.62
CA LEU A 31 -5.84 -7.00 -0.18
C LEU A 31 -6.24 -5.57 0.21
N SER A 32 -6.98 -5.44 1.30
CA SER A 32 -7.40 -4.13 1.83
C SER A 32 -7.21 -4.04 3.34
N ILE A 33 -7.08 -2.82 3.84
CA ILE A 33 -7.07 -2.54 5.28
C ILE A 33 -8.35 -3.08 5.93
N GLY A 34 -8.20 -3.77 7.07
CA GLY A 34 -9.29 -4.37 7.84
C GLY A 34 -9.70 -5.78 7.41
N SER A 35 -9.28 -6.26 6.23
CA SER A 35 -9.45 -7.67 5.85
C SER A 35 -8.59 -8.59 6.70
N SER A 36 -8.99 -9.85 6.86
CA SER A 36 -8.24 -10.83 7.65
C SER A 36 -7.22 -11.57 6.79
N LEU A 37 -6.00 -11.76 7.32
CA LEU A 37 -5.01 -12.66 6.71
C LEU A 37 -5.47 -14.14 6.72
N LEU A 38 -6.40 -14.50 7.62
CA LEU A 38 -6.95 -15.85 7.68
C LEU A 38 -7.83 -16.20 6.47
N ASP A 39 -8.20 -15.23 5.66
CA ASP A 39 -8.88 -15.46 4.38
C ASP A 39 -7.94 -16.05 3.31
N LEU A 40 -6.61 -15.97 3.52
CA LEU A 40 -5.57 -16.38 2.58
C LEU A 40 -4.67 -17.49 3.13
N PHE A 41 -4.34 -17.45 4.41
CA PHE A 41 -3.37 -18.31 5.07
C PHE A 41 -3.95 -18.94 6.33
N SER A 42 -3.52 -20.14 6.65
CA SER A 42 -3.78 -20.73 7.97
C SER A 42 -3.02 -19.96 9.06
N LYS A 43 -3.48 -20.07 10.29
CA LYS A 43 -2.81 -19.46 11.43
C LYS A 43 -1.39 -19.96 11.59
N GLU A 44 -1.16 -21.24 11.35
CA GLU A 44 0.13 -21.91 11.42
C GLU A 44 1.10 -21.28 10.40
N GLU A 45 0.68 -21.12 9.15
CA GLU A 45 1.49 -20.49 8.09
C GLU A 45 1.85 -19.04 8.43
N ILE A 46 0.90 -18.25 8.98
CA ILE A 46 1.16 -16.86 9.39
C ILE A 46 2.23 -16.84 10.51
N GLU A 47 2.09 -17.67 11.55
CA GLU A 47 3.02 -17.66 12.68
C GLU A 47 4.41 -18.18 12.30
N GLU A 48 4.52 -19.17 11.41
CA GLU A 48 5.80 -19.70 10.93
C GLU A 48 6.59 -18.72 10.06
N ASN A 49 5.87 -17.90 9.27
CA ASN A 49 6.48 -16.94 8.33
C ASN A 49 6.54 -15.50 8.88
N LYS A 50 6.15 -15.30 10.13
CA LYS A 50 6.14 -13.98 10.76
C LYS A 50 7.54 -13.37 10.82
N ALA A 51 7.64 -12.11 10.41
CA ALA A 51 8.89 -11.35 10.50
C ALA A 51 9.38 -11.20 11.95
N THR A 52 10.69 -11.33 12.16
CA THR A 52 11.32 -11.33 13.48
C THR A 52 12.16 -10.08 13.77
N TYR A 53 12.29 -9.17 12.81
CA TYR A 53 13.18 -8.01 12.91
C TYR A 53 12.70 -6.89 13.83
N TYR A 54 11.40 -6.83 14.15
CA TYR A 54 10.89 -5.84 15.10
C TYR A 54 11.27 -6.18 16.55
N LYS A 55 11.85 -5.22 17.27
CA LYS A 55 12.08 -5.31 18.72
C LYS A 55 10.80 -5.10 19.51
N ASP A 56 10.02 -4.06 19.11
CA ASP A 56 8.68 -3.82 19.62
C ASP A 56 7.70 -4.81 18.99
N LYS A 57 7.01 -5.59 19.80
CA LYS A 57 6.10 -6.67 19.39
C LYS A 57 4.63 -6.21 19.30
N THR A 58 4.37 -4.92 19.25
CA THR A 58 3.00 -4.38 19.13
C THR A 58 2.35 -4.81 17.81
N TYR A 59 3.13 -4.81 16.73
CA TYR A 59 2.70 -5.29 15.41
C TYR A 59 3.61 -6.39 14.91
N SER A 60 3.05 -7.21 14.03
CA SER A 60 3.74 -8.29 13.32
C SER A 60 3.51 -8.13 11.82
N SER A 61 4.42 -8.65 11.01
CA SER A 61 4.34 -8.60 9.55
C SER A 61 4.68 -9.95 8.94
N ILE A 62 4.18 -10.18 7.73
CA ILE A 62 4.57 -11.28 6.85
C ILE A 62 4.82 -10.70 5.44
N SER A 63 5.75 -11.31 4.70
CA SER A 63 5.99 -10.98 3.30
C SER A 63 5.83 -12.23 2.43
N PHE A 64 5.23 -12.07 1.25
CA PHE A 64 4.98 -13.15 0.30
C PHE A 64 4.97 -12.61 -1.14
N ALA A 65 5.02 -13.52 -2.13
CA ALA A 65 4.86 -13.16 -3.52
C ALA A 65 3.44 -12.66 -3.81
N SER A 66 3.28 -11.80 -4.84
CA SER A 66 1.97 -11.31 -5.27
C SER A 66 1.02 -12.46 -5.63
N LEU A 67 -0.25 -12.29 -5.28
CA LEU A 67 -1.32 -13.23 -5.61
C LEU A 67 -1.84 -13.04 -7.05
N THR A 68 -1.69 -11.82 -7.60
CA THR A 68 -2.20 -11.42 -8.93
C THR A 68 -1.08 -11.23 -9.95
N GLU A 69 0.18 -11.40 -9.57
CA GLU A 69 1.37 -11.13 -10.38
C GLU A 69 1.56 -9.65 -10.78
N GLU A 70 0.82 -8.73 -10.15
CA GLU A 70 0.96 -7.28 -10.38
C GLU A 70 2.15 -6.68 -9.63
N TYR A 71 2.60 -7.35 -8.58
CA TYR A 71 3.72 -6.95 -7.72
C TYR A 71 4.75 -8.09 -7.65
N ASP A 72 6.00 -7.76 -7.36
CA ASP A 72 7.02 -8.77 -7.08
C ASP A 72 6.96 -9.25 -5.63
N GLN A 73 6.51 -8.37 -4.74
CA GLN A 73 6.45 -8.64 -3.30
C GLN A 73 5.26 -7.93 -2.67
N ILE A 74 4.58 -8.64 -1.79
CA ILE A 74 3.57 -8.08 -0.88
C ILE A 74 4.08 -8.21 0.56
N GLN A 75 3.89 -7.16 1.34
CA GLN A 75 4.05 -7.18 2.79
C GLN A 75 2.76 -6.73 3.44
N VAL A 76 2.34 -7.43 4.48
CA VAL A 76 1.18 -7.06 5.29
C VAL A 76 1.54 -7.06 6.75
N SER A 77 0.86 -6.21 7.53
CA SER A 77 1.08 -6.12 8.97
C SER A 77 -0.26 -6.14 9.71
N TRP A 78 -0.24 -6.67 10.90
CA TRP A 78 -1.39 -6.72 11.81
C TRP A 78 -0.95 -6.45 13.24
N LYS A 79 -1.90 -6.10 14.12
CA LYS A 79 -1.64 -5.98 15.55
C LYS A 79 -1.39 -7.37 16.14
N THR A 80 -0.24 -7.59 16.76
CA THR A 80 0.18 -8.93 17.26
C THR A 80 -0.84 -9.55 18.22
N SER A 81 -1.57 -8.74 18.98
CA SER A 81 -2.62 -9.20 19.88
C SER A 81 -3.97 -9.49 19.22
N ASP A 82 -4.12 -9.24 17.91
CA ASP A 82 -5.37 -9.46 17.18
C ASP A 82 -5.43 -10.90 16.69
N SER A 83 -6.36 -11.67 17.25
CA SER A 83 -6.58 -13.08 16.87
C SER A 83 -7.29 -13.26 15.53
N GLU A 84 -7.86 -12.19 14.97
CA GLU A 84 -8.48 -12.17 13.64
C GLU A 84 -7.50 -11.78 12.54
N TYR A 85 -6.25 -11.40 12.91
CA TYR A 85 -5.18 -11.01 11.99
C TYR A 85 -5.61 -9.94 10.97
N LYS A 86 -6.38 -8.92 11.43
CA LYS A 86 -6.83 -7.83 10.57
C LYS A 86 -5.67 -6.98 10.10
N MET A 87 -5.56 -6.80 8.80
CA MET A 87 -4.50 -6.03 8.18
C MET A 87 -4.63 -4.53 8.53
N VAL A 88 -3.54 -3.96 9.03
CA VAL A 88 -3.39 -2.52 9.36
C VAL A 88 -2.41 -1.82 8.43
N ASP A 89 -1.67 -2.60 7.66
CA ASP A 89 -0.77 -2.19 6.60
C ASP A 89 -0.82 -3.23 5.47
N VAL A 90 -0.85 -2.73 4.24
CA VAL A 90 -0.69 -3.53 3.02
C VAL A 90 0.26 -2.78 2.11
N THR A 91 1.38 -3.40 1.76
CA THR A 91 2.41 -2.81 0.92
C THR A 91 2.71 -3.70 -0.27
N GLY A 92 2.60 -3.18 -1.49
CA GLY A 92 3.06 -3.79 -2.73
C GLY A 92 4.38 -3.19 -3.19
N GLY A 93 5.31 -4.04 -3.63
CA GLY A 93 6.61 -3.65 -4.17
C GLY A 93 6.84 -4.21 -5.56
N ILE A 94 7.42 -3.39 -6.45
CA ILE A 94 7.84 -3.77 -7.81
C ILE A 94 9.31 -3.39 -7.95
N TYR A 95 10.18 -4.39 -8.17
CA TYR A 95 11.61 -4.16 -8.39
C TYR A 95 11.85 -3.44 -9.71
N GLN A 96 12.87 -2.59 -9.72
CA GLN A 96 13.22 -1.76 -10.86
C GLN A 96 14.67 -1.99 -11.26
N ASP A 97 14.91 -2.22 -12.56
CA ASP A 97 16.26 -2.29 -13.13
C ASP A 97 16.84 -0.87 -13.40
N ASP A 98 15.97 0.14 -13.48
CA ASP A 98 16.34 1.55 -13.68
C ASP A 98 15.43 2.41 -12.77
N ILE A 99 16.05 3.13 -11.86
CA ILE A 99 15.36 4.01 -10.90
C ILE A 99 14.51 5.08 -11.58
N ASN A 100 14.84 5.50 -12.79
CA ASN A 100 14.03 6.47 -13.54
C ASN A 100 12.62 5.91 -13.86
N ASN A 101 12.48 4.61 -14.05
CA ASN A 101 11.18 3.96 -14.23
C ASN A 101 10.34 4.10 -12.96
N CYS A 102 10.97 3.97 -11.78
CA CYS A 102 10.30 4.18 -10.51
C CYS A 102 9.78 5.62 -10.36
N TYR A 103 10.60 6.60 -10.67
CA TYR A 103 10.20 8.01 -10.55
C TYR A 103 9.06 8.39 -11.51
N ASN A 104 9.06 7.84 -12.72
CA ASN A 104 7.97 8.00 -13.69
C ASN A 104 6.68 7.34 -13.16
N LYS A 105 6.79 6.15 -12.57
CA LYS A 105 5.64 5.41 -12.00
C LYS A 105 5.01 6.16 -10.81
N ILE A 106 5.80 6.83 -9.97
CA ILE A 106 5.24 7.73 -8.93
C ILE A 106 4.33 8.80 -9.55
N ASP A 107 4.76 9.44 -10.64
CA ASP A 107 3.97 10.51 -11.26
C ASP A 107 2.72 10.00 -11.98
N GLU A 108 2.76 8.81 -12.55
CA GLU A 108 1.61 8.09 -13.12
C GLU A 108 0.59 7.76 -12.02
N VAL A 109 0.99 6.95 -11.04
CA VAL A 109 0.13 6.49 -9.94
C VAL A 109 -0.41 7.65 -9.10
N LYS A 110 0.36 8.73 -8.95
CA LYS A 110 -0.12 9.97 -8.29
C LYS A 110 -1.38 10.52 -8.96
N ASN A 111 -1.43 10.55 -10.29
CA ASN A 111 -2.58 11.07 -11.02
C ASN A 111 -3.81 10.17 -10.83
N ASP A 112 -3.62 8.86 -10.97
CA ASP A 112 -4.69 7.87 -10.81
C ASP A 112 -5.27 7.88 -9.40
N LEU A 113 -4.43 7.90 -8.36
CA LEU A 113 -4.87 7.97 -6.97
C LEU A 113 -5.50 9.32 -6.61
N THR A 114 -5.04 10.43 -7.23
CA THR A 114 -5.67 11.74 -7.05
C THR A 114 -7.11 11.73 -7.56
N GLU A 115 -7.34 11.11 -8.72
CA GLU A 115 -8.68 10.95 -9.29
C GLU A 115 -9.54 9.99 -8.45
N PHE A 116 -8.97 8.82 -8.11
CA PHE A 116 -9.66 7.78 -7.35
C PHE A 116 -10.13 8.26 -5.98
N PHE A 117 -9.23 8.81 -5.16
CA PHE A 117 -9.56 9.28 -3.81
C PHE A 117 -10.17 10.68 -3.78
N ASN A 118 -10.00 11.47 -4.84
CA ASN A 118 -10.27 12.91 -4.85
C ASN A 118 -9.54 13.66 -3.71
N ILE A 119 -8.33 13.23 -3.40
CA ILE A 119 -7.44 13.79 -2.38
C ILE A 119 -6.19 14.31 -3.08
N LYS A 120 -5.79 15.55 -2.74
CA LYS A 120 -4.55 16.12 -3.24
C LYS A 120 -3.37 15.53 -2.45
N PRO A 121 -2.36 14.93 -3.13
CA PRO A 121 -1.19 14.39 -2.45
C PRO A 121 -0.28 15.51 -1.92
N THR A 122 0.64 15.13 -1.04
CA THR A 122 1.76 16.00 -0.64
C THR A 122 2.66 16.31 -1.84
N LYS A 123 3.56 17.27 -1.67
CA LYS A 123 4.66 17.45 -2.64
C LYS A 123 5.55 16.21 -2.61
N LYS A 124 6.17 15.89 -3.75
CA LYS A 124 7.22 14.86 -3.82
C LYS A 124 8.40 15.30 -2.94
N ILE A 125 8.83 14.44 -2.04
CA ILE A 125 9.93 14.67 -1.09
C ILE A 125 10.96 13.58 -1.33
N SER A 126 12.24 13.98 -1.36
CA SER A 126 13.37 13.05 -1.40
C SER A 126 14.30 13.36 -0.25
N PHE A 127 14.80 12.34 0.42
CA PHE A 127 15.82 12.47 1.45
C PHE A 127 16.76 11.25 1.46
N PRO A 128 18.04 11.45 1.82
CA PRO A 128 18.98 10.36 1.95
C PRO A 128 18.60 9.48 3.16
N ASN A 129 18.74 8.17 2.99
CA ASN A 129 18.69 7.19 4.06
C ASN A 129 20.01 6.40 4.08
N PRO A 130 20.28 5.55 5.08
CA PRO A 130 21.56 4.84 5.20
C PRO A 130 21.92 3.94 4.00
N PHE A 131 20.94 3.57 3.16
CA PHE A 131 21.11 2.66 2.04
C PHE A 131 21.05 3.33 0.66
N GLY A 132 20.64 4.62 0.59
CA GLY A 132 20.48 5.33 -0.67
C GLY A 132 19.55 6.53 -0.57
N LEU A 133 18.70 6.74 -1.57
CA LEU A 133 17.74 7.84 -1.62
C LEU A 133 16.30 7.30 -1.52
N TYR A 134 15.51 7.88 -0.63
CA TYR A 134 14.09 7.61 -0.51
C TYR A 134 13.27 8.78 -1.03
N THR A 135 12.44 8.52 -2.04
CA THR A 135 11.55 9.53 -2.65
C THR A 135 10.10 9.10 -2.51
N TYR A 136 9.21 9.98 -2.05
CA TYR A 136 7.81 9.64 -1.84
C TYR A 136 6.83 10.79 -2.00
N ILE A 137 5.55 10.43 -2.15
CA ILE A 137 4.36 11.27 -1.99
C ILE A 137 3.37 10.57 -1.07
N ASN A 138 2.54 11.35 -0.37
CA ASN A 138 1.52 10.84 0.53
C ASN A 138 0.13 11.37 0.19
N PHE A 139 -0.86 10.50 0.29
CA PHE A 139 -2.29 10.83 0.32
C PHE A 139 -2.78 10.67 1.75
N ASN A 140 -3.15 11.77 2.40
CA ASN A 140 -3.56 11.77 3.80
C ASN A 140 -5.09 11.82 3.89
N PHE A 141 -5.66 10.86 4.60
CA PHE A 141 -7.10 10.77 4.84
C PHE A 141 -7.51 11.51 6.11
N ASN A 142 -8.79 11.90 6.20
CA ASN A 142 -9.32 12.57 7.37
C ASN A 142 -9.29 11.69 8.64
N SER A 143 -9.33 10.37 8.49
CA SER A 143 -9.13 9.38 9.57
C SER A 143 -7.73 9.48 10.19
N GLY A 144 -6.78 10.03 9.45
CA GLY A 144 -5.36 10.02 9.75
C GLY A 144 -4.61 8.86 9.12
N ASP A 145 -5.28 7.99 8.39
CA ASP A 145 -4.66 6.93 7.58
C ASP A 145 -3.94 7.54 6.37
N GLN A 146 -3.11 6.76 5.70
CA GLN A 146 -2.27 7.28 4.62
C GLN A 146 -2.06 6.23 3.53
N VAL A 147 -2.03 6.69 2.28
CA VAL A 147 -1.40 5.95 1.17
C VAL A 147 -0.08 6.64 0.84
N THR A 148 0.99 5.84 0.84
CA THR A 148 2.35 6.29 0.48
C THR A 148 2.73 5.65 -0.85
N VAL A 149 3.17 6.45 -1.82
CA VAL A 149 3.78 5.97 -3.08
C VAL A 149 5.23 6.40 -3.07
N SER A 150 6.16 5.47 -3.24
CA SER A 150 7.58 5.73 -3.01
C SER A 150 8.51 4.95 -3.92
N CYS A 151 9.74 5.47 -4.02
CA CYS A 151 10.91 4.81 -4.61
C CYS A 151 12.03 4.74 -3.58
N TYR A 152 12.66 3.58 -3.49
CA TYR A 152 13.97 3.40 -2.88
C TYR A 152 14.99 3.23 -4.00
N ASP A 153 15.95 4.14 -4.04
CA ASP A 153 17.10 4.17 -4.93
C ASP A 153 18.31 3.74 -4.09
N TYR A 154 18.68 2.47 -4.19
CA TYR A 154 19.74 1.89 -3.38
C TYR A 154 21.10 2.20 -4.00
N GLU A 155 22.10 2.57 -3.18
CA GLU A 155 23.46 2.75 -3.65
C GLU A 155 24.04 1.42 -4.16
N GLU A 156 24.75 1.43 -5.29
CA GLU A 156 25.36 0.25 -5.95
C GLU A 156 26.24 -0.63 -5.03
N LYS A 157 26.78 -0.04 -3.96
CA LYS A 157 27.57 -0.80 -2.96
C LYS A 157 26.77 -1.83 -2.17
N TYR A 158 25.43 -1.76 -2.23
CA TYR A 158 24.52 -2.70 -1.56
C TYR A 158 24.01 -3.74 -2.57
N GLU A 159 24.88 -4.61 -3.07
CA GLU A 159 24.62 -5.61 -4.13
C GLU A 159 23.40 -6.54 -3.88
N ASN A 160 22.95 -6.65 -2.62
CA ASN A 160 21.79 -7.48 -2.25
C ASN A 160 20.46 -6.71 -2.24
N TYR A 161 20.48 -5.43 -2.57
CA TYR A 161 19.29 -4.58 -2.64
C TYR A 161 19.07 -4.16 -4.09
N GLN A 162 17.83 -4.20 -4.52
CA GLN A 162 17.39 -3.72 -5.82
C GLN A 162 16.47 -2.53 -5.63
N ASP A 163 16.57 -1.55 -6.53
CA ASP A 163 15.65 -0.43 -6.57
C ASP A 163 14.22 -0.90 -6.59
N ILE A 164 13.35 -0.23 -5.86
CA ILE A 164 11.98 -0.69 -5.70
C ILE A 164 10.97 0.47 -5.70
N PHE A 165 9.95 0.35 -6.53
CA PHE A 165 8.72 1.09 -6.41
C PHE A 165 7.84 0.45 -5.34
N ARG A 166 7.25 1.26 -4.45
CA ARG A 166 6.33 0.77 -3.42
C ARG A 166 5.08 1.63 -3.35
N ILE A 167 3.95 0.95 -3.12
CA ILE A 167 2.70 1.55 -2.69
C ILE A 167 2.30 0.92 -1.37
N ALA A 168 1.97 1.72 -0.36
CA ALA A 168 1.62 1.26 0.97
C ALA A 168 0.31 1.89 1.44
N LEU A 169 -0.59 1.07 1.96
CA LEU A 169 -1.79 1.47 2.70
C LEU A 169 -1.48 1.32 4.18
N GLU A 170 -1.57 2.40 4.95
CA GLU A 170 -1.15 2.39 6.35
C GLU A 170 -2.21 3.03 7.24
N THR A 171 -2.65 2.31 8.27
CA THR A 171 -3.47 2.93 9.31
C THR A 171 -2.66 3.93 10.14
N LYS A 172 -3.34 4.94 10.65
CA LYS A 172 -2.75 5.97 11.51
C LYS A 172 -1.93 5.39 12.66
N ASP A 173 -2.46 4.39 13.34
CA ASP A 173 -1.82 3.82 14.54
C ASP A 173 -0.59 2.99 14.17
N PHE A 174 -0.64 2.22 13.09
CA PHE A 174 0.51 1.49 12.58
C PHE A 174 1.64 2.43 12.18
N ARG A 175 1.33 3.48 11.42
CA ARG A 175 2.31 4.50 11.01
C ARG A 175 2.93 5.23 12.20
N LYS A 176 2.12 5.57 13.24
CA LYS A 176 2.65 6.17 14.46
C LYS A 176 3.65 5.25 15.17
N TRP A 177 3.36 3.96 15.20
CA TRP A 177 4.26 2.96 15.76
C TRP A 177 5.54 2.81 14.93
N LEU A 178 5.46 2.74 13.59
CA LEU A 178 6.64 2.72 12.71
C LEU A 178 7.59 3.90 12.96
N ASN A 179 7.02 5.08 13.18
CA ASN A 179 7.79 6.30 13.47
C ASN A 179 8.38 6.34 14.90
N SER A 180 8.08 5.38 15.76
CA SER A 180 8.65 5.26 17.10
C SER A 180 9.93 4.41 17.18
N ASP A 181 10.53 4.06 16.02
CA ASP A 181 11.72 3.21 15.90
C ASP A 181 11.55 1.80 16.52
N PRO A 182 10.66 0.97 15.94
CA PRO A 182 10.37 -0.36 16.47
C PRO A 182 11.45 -1.42 16.14
N TYR A 183 12.52 -1.04 15.42
CA TYR A 183 13.58 -1.94 14.91
C TYR A 183 14.73 -2.21 15.87
#